data_22ef0d6f78eb9d0650ca58f76265d777
#
_entry.id   22ef0d6f78eb9d0650ca58f76265d777
#
_cell.length_a   1.000
_cell.length_b   1.000
_cell.length_c   1.000
_cell.angle_alpha   90.00
_cell.angle_beta   90.00
_cell.angle_gamma   90.00
#
_symmetry.space_group_name_H-M   'P 1'
#
loop_
_entity.id
_entity.type
_entity.pdbx_description
1 polymer ?
#
loop_
_entity_poly.entity_id
_entity_poly.type
_entity_poly.pdbx_seq_one_letter_code
_entity_poly.pdbx_strand_id
1 'polypeptide(L)'
;MGVDKEKAKQALDKVFRDMAGAMTAGMVYVGVKTGLWRAMAGKGPLSSSEVIQLSKLQPRYVEEWLKGMVAAGYLDYDPAAQTYALPEEHAYFLASDDSDHFVGGLFAMVPPLMRIAPEVARAFAEGGGVRFEQFGPDCVSALDLINRGQYESRFADYWMKSLPEAAARLQAGGRALDVGCGSGRVCIALAKAFPAAEIVGVDPDAESIRRAKDTSDKPRFAVGDISSVKKGPGFDLITLCDVLHDLAEPLKTLQEVRALLKPEGTLFIVEPKAADRLEDNRNPVAATFYGFSVFHCMTQSLARGGPGLGTCLGPAATEALVRQAGYTRLRRLDIKSLTNLFYSAQP
;
A
#
# COMPACT_ATOMS: atom_id res chain seq x y z
N MET A 1 -43.82 -6.69 12.82
CA MET A 1 -43.36 -5.64 11.88
C MET A 1 -42.99 -6.31 10.58
N GLY A 2 -43.70 -5.99 9.47
CA GLY A 2 -43.38 -6.54 8.15
C GLY A 2 -42.16 -5.88 7.55
N VAL A 3 -41.32 -6.63 6.84
CA VAL A 3 -40.19 -6.11 6.08
C VAL A 3 -40.73 -5.31 4.88
N ASP A 4 -40.22 -4.08 4.69
CA ASP A 4 -40.51 -3.27 3.51
C ASP A 4 -39.85 -3.96 2.29
N LYS A 5 -40.69 -4.39 1.33
CA LYS A 5 -40.25 -5.20 0.19
C LYS A 5 -39.30 -4.44 -0.73
N GLU A 6 -39.49 -3.13 -0.92
CA GLU A 6 -38.60 -2.31 -1.77
C GLU A 6 -37.23 -2.14 -1.13
N LYS A 7 -37.18 -1.87 0.18
CA LYS A 7 -35.91 -1.81 0.92
C LYS A 7 -35.21 -3.15 0.96
N ALA A 8 -35.97 -4.25 1.08
CA ALA A 8 -35.41 -5.60 1.03
C ALA A 8 -34.76 -5.91 -0.33
N LYS A 9 -35.41 -5.49 -1.44
CA LYS A 9 -34.83 -5.61 -2.79
C LYS A 9 -33.53 -4.81 -2.91
N GLN A 10 -33.54 -3.55 -2.49
CA GLN A 10 -32.32 -2.71 -2.50
C GLN A 10 -31.18 -3.32 -1.67
N ALA A 11 -31.50 -3.92 -0.52
CA ALA A 11 -30.53 -4.63 0.30
C ALA A 11 -29.96 -5.86 -0.42
N LEU A 12 -30.80 -6.64 -1.09
CA LEU A 12 -30.36 -7.80 -1.88
C LEU A 12 -29.49 -7.38 -3.06
N ASP A 13 -29.86 -6.32 -3.79
CA ASP A 13 -29.05 -5.76 -4.87
C ASP A 13 -27.67 -5.31 -4.37
N LYS A 14 -27.59 -4.75 -3.15
CA LYS A 14 -26.30 -4.42 -2.53
C LYS A 14 -25.48 -5.68 -2.25
N VAL A 15 -26.08 -6.73 -1.68
CA VAL A 15 -25.38 -7.99 -1.41
C VAL A 15 -24.78 -8.59 -2.70
N PHE A 16 -25.54 -8.62 -3.79
CA PHE A 16 -25.03 -9.12 -5.07
C PHE A 16 -23.94 -8.25 -5.65
N ARG A 17 -24.02 -6.91 -5.53
CA ARG A 17 -22.94 -6.02 -5.96
C ARG A 17 -21.65 -6.26 -5.16
N ASP A 18 -21.74 -6.39 -3.83
CA ASP A 18 -20.58 -6.64 -2.98
C ASP A 18 -19.94 -8.00 -3.30
N MET A 19 -20.78 -9.04 -3.52
CA MET A 19 -20.33 -10.39 -3.89
C MET A 19 -19.69 -10.40 -5.29
N ALA A 20 -20.31 -9.72 -6.27
CA ALA A 20 -19.72 -9.54 -7.60
C ALA A 20 -18.38 -8.81 -7.53
N GLY A 21 -18.27 -7.75 -6.71
CA GLY A 21 -17.02 -7.04 -6.47
C GLY A 21 -15.92 -7.93 -5.92
N ALA A 22 -16.25 -8.78 -4.93
CA ALA A 22 -15.29 -9.73 -4.37
C ALA A 22 -14.78 -10.76 -5.40
N MET A 23 -15.69 -11.32 -6.23
CA MET A 23 -15.31 -12.26 -7.30
C MET A 23 -14.52 -11.55 -8.41
N THR A 24 -14.94 -10.36 -8.81
CA THR A 24 -14.22 -9.52 -9.77
C THR A 24 -12.81 -9.22 -9.31
N ALA A 25 -12.61 -8.86 -8.04
CA ALA A 25 -11.29 -8.60 -7.48
C ALA A 25 -10.35 -9.81 -7.62
N GLY A 26 -10.87 -11.01 -7.38
CA GLY A 26 -10.13 -12.26 -7.63
C GLY A 26 -9.76 -12.47 -9.10
N MET A 27 -10.69 -12.19 -10.03
CA MET A 27 -10.42 -12.30 -11.47
C MET A 27 -9.42 -11.23 -11.96
N VAL A 28 -9.51 -10.00 -11.46
CA VAL A 28 -8.52 -8.94 -11.77
C VAL A 28 -7.14 -9.34 -11.27
N TYR A 29 -7.03 -9.90 -10.05
CA TYR A 29 -5.79 -10.47 -9.54
C TYR A 29 -5.21 -11.54 -10.48
N VAL A 30 -6.04 -12.47 -10.97
CA VAL A 30 -5.59 -13.50 -11.94
C VAL A 30 -5.02 -12.82 -13.17
N GLY A 31 -5.70 -11.81 -13.73
CA GLY A 31 -5.20 -11.05 -14.87
C GLY A 31 -3.86 -10.35 -14.63
N VAL A 32 -3.65 -9.78 -13.43
CA VAL A 32 -2.37 -9.20 -13.00
C VAL A 32 -1.29 -10.29 -12.91
N LYS A 33 -1.57 -11.36 -12.17
CA LYS A 33 -0.60 -12.42 -11.87
C LYS A 33 -0.16 -13.18 -13.11
N THR A 34 -1.06 -13.36 -14.07
CA THR A 34 -0.80 -14.10 -15.32
C THR A 34 -0.34 -13.22 -16.48
N GLY A 35 -0.40 -11.90 -16.33
CA GLY A 35 -0.02 -10.94 -17.37
C GLY A 35 -1.07 -10.75 -18.47
N LEU A 36 -2.33 -11.19 -18.28
CA LEU A 36 -3.40 -11.04 -19.28
C LEU A 36 -3.67 -9.57 -19.64
N TRP A 37 -3.69 -8.68 -18.65
CA TRP A 37 -3.83 -7.25 -18.89
C TRP A 37 -2.75 -6.71 -19.83
N ARG A 38 -1.49 -7.08 -19.57
CA ARG A 38 -0.34 -6.67 -20.39
C ARG A 38 -0.39 -7.27 -21.79
N ALA A 39 -0.85 -8.52 -21.90
CA ALA A 39 -0.97 -9.19 -23.20
C ALA A 39 -2.00 -8.53 -24.14
N MET A 40 -3.06 -7.91 -23.56
CA MET A 40 -4.13 -7.24 -24.30
C MET A 40 -3.88 -5.73 -24.52
N ALA A 41 -3.07 -5.09 -23.66
CA ALA A 41 -2.87 -3.64 -23.69
C ALA A 41 -2.34 -3.16 -25.06
N GLY A 42 -3.02 -2.18 -25.66
CA GLY A 42 -2.64 -1.57 -26.94
C GLY A 42 -2.78 -2.47 -28.16
N LYS A 43 -3.45 -3.63 -28.03
CA LYS A 43 -3.61 -4.58 -29.17
C LYS A 43 -4.92 -4.38 -29.94
N GLY A 44 -5.84 -3.55 -29.43
CA GLY A 44 -7.18 -3.39 -30.00
C GLY A 44 -8.08 -4.61 -29.75
N PRO A 45 -9.17 -4.76 -30.51
CA PRO A 45 -10.05 -5.92 -30.40
C PRO A 45 -9.36 -7.23 -30.81
N LEU A 46 -9.47 -8.25 -29.96
CA LEU A 46 -8.87 -9.57 -30.13
C LEU A 46 -9.93 -10.66 -29.96
N SER A 47 -9.87 -11.70 -30.78
CA SER A 47 -10.62 -12.94 -30.52
C SER A 47 -10.05 -13.66 -29.29
N SER A 48 -10.83 -14.58 -28.69
CA SER A 48 -10.32 -15.40 -27.59
C SER A 48 -9.08 -16.21 -27.98
N SER A 49 -9.04 -16.70 -29.21
CA SER A 49 -7.89 -17.45 -29.75
C SER A 49 -6.61 -16.60 -29.80
N GLU A 50 -6.72 -15.34 -30.20
CA GLU A 50 -5.57 -14.42 -30.22
C GLU A 50 -5.08 -14.11 -28.81
N VAL A 51 -5.98 -13.87 -27.83
CA VAL A 51 -5.60 -13.68 -26.43
C VAL A 51 -4.91 -14.93 -25.86
N ILE A 52 -5.40 -16.13 -26.18
CA ILE A 52 -4.78 -17.41 -25.78
C ILE A 52 -3.37 -17.50 -26.37
N GLN A 53 -3.21 -17.19 -27.66
CA GLN A 53 -1.91 -17.23 -28.33
C GLN A 53 -0.91 -16.23 -27.72
N LEU A 54 -1.35 -14.99 -27.45
CA LEU A 54 -0.52 -13.94 -26.86
C LEU A 54 -0.10 -14.25 -25.43
N SER A 55 -1.03 -14.75 -24.63
CA SER A 55 -0.81 -15.04 -23.20
C SER A 55 -0.10 -16.37 -22.97
N LYS A 56 -0.19 -17.33 -23.90
CA LYS A 56 0.28 -18.71 -23.78
C LYS A 56 -0.33 -19.46 -22.57
N LEU A 57 -1.52 -19.08 -22.18
CA LEU A 57 -2.26 -19.66 -21.06
C LEU A 57 -3.24 -20.73 -21.56
N GLN A 58 -3.80 -21.49 -20.61
CA GLN A 58 -4.75 -22.55 -20.90
C GLN A 58 -6.06 -21.99 -21.49
N PRO A 59 -6.52 -22.48 -22.67
CA PRO A 59 -7.62 -21.88 -23.42
C PRO A 59 -8.89 -21.70 -22.61
N ARG A 60 -9.34 -22.75 -21.93
CA ARG A 60 -10.62 -22.71 -21.21
C ARG A 60 -10.64 -21.67 -20.07
N TYR A 61 -9.50 -21.47 -19.37
CA TYR A 61 -9.38 -20.44 -18.35
C TYR A 61 -9.41 -19.02 -18.93
N VAL A 62 -8.71 -18.80 -20.04
CA VAL A 62 -8.71 -17.50 -20.73
C VAL A 62 -10.11 -17.15 -21.23
N GLU A 63 -10.81 -18.09 -21.87
CA GLU A 63 -12.19 -17.88 -22.36
C GLU A 63 -13.15 -17.51 -21.25
N GLU A 64 -13.07 -18.19 -20.10
CA GLU A 64 -13.93 -17.88 -18.95
C GLU A 64 -13.60 -16.53 -18.33
N TRP A 65 -12.31 -16.24 -18.19
CA TRP A 65 -11.82 -14.96 -17.66
C TRP A 65 -12.28 -13.79 -18.53
N LEU A 66 -12.15 -13.89 -19.86
CA LEU A 66 -12.61 -12.86 -20.78
C LEU A 66 -14.11 -12.56 -20.60
N LYS A 67 -14.95 -13.59 -20.51
CA LYS A 67 -16.40 -13.42 -20.27
C LYS A 67 -16.68 -12.78 -18.91
N GLY A 68 -15.95 -13.23 -17.89
CA GLY A 68 -16.04 -12.66 -16.54
C GLY A 68 -15.67 -11.18 -16.51
N MET A 69 -14.60 -10.79 -17.22
CA MET A 69 -14.16 -9.39 -17.26
C MET A 69 -15.11 -8.50 -18.09
N VAL A 70 -15.73 -9.04 -19.13
CA VAL A 70 -16.83 -8.33 -19.84
C VAL A 70 -18.03 -8.14 -18.91
N ALA A 71 -18.47 -9.19 -18.22
CA ALA A 71 -19.60 -9.09 -17.28
C ALA A 71 -19.33 -8.12 -16.13
N ALA A 72 -18.06 -7.96 -15.73
CA ALA A 72 -17.61 -7.03 -14.69
C ALA A 72 -17.34 -5.61 -15.24
N GLY A 73 -17.43 -5.39 -16.55
CA GLY A 73 -17.22 -4.08 -17.20
C GLY A 73 -15.77 -3.64 -17.34
N TYR A 74 -14.81 -4.58 -17.25
CA TYR A 74 -13.39 -4.29 -17.47
C TYR A 74 -12.96 -4.43 -18.94
N LEU A 75 -13.66 -5.23 -19.72
CA LEU A 75 -13.42 -5.41 -21.15
C LEU A 75 -14.68 -5.06 -21.94
N ASP A 76 -14.47 -4.47 -23.10
CA ASP A 76 -15.52 -4.34 -24.12
C ASP A 76 -15.63 -5.63 -24.93
N TYR A 77 -16.84 -5.92 -25.46
CA TYR A 77 -17.11 -7.07 -26.30
C TYR A 77 -17.96 -6.68 -27.50
N ASP A 78 -17.49 -7.05 -28.69
CA ASP A 78 -18.27 -6.95 -29.93
C ASP A 78 -18.90 -8.33 -30.26
N PRO A 79 -20.24 -8.46 -30.14
CA PRO A 79 -20.92 -9.72 -30.42
C PRO A 79 -20.93 -10.12 -31.90
N ALA A 80 -20.81 -9.14 -32.82
CA ALA A 80 -20.79 -9.42 -34.27
C ALA A 80 -19.43 -9.97 -34.72
N ALA A 81 -18.35 -9.37 -34.23
CA ALA A 81 -16.97 -9.81 -34.51
C ALA A 81 -16.49 -10.90 -33.55
N GLN A 82 -17.18 -11.12 -32.43
CA GLN A 82 -16.77 -12.00 -31.33
C GLN A 82 -15.37 -11.66 -30.78
N THR A 83 -15.10 -10.35 -30.60
CA THR A 83 -13.83 -9.83 -30.14
C THR A 83 -13.95 -9.10 -28.79
N TYR A 84 -12.86 -9.11 -28.05
CA TYR A 84 -12.68 -8.48 -26.75
C TYR A 84 -11.68 -7.35 -26.88
N ALA A 85 -11.95 -6.20 -26.27
CA ALA A 85 -11.02 -5.09 -26.24
C ALA A 85 -10.76 -4.66 -24.79
N LEU A 86 -9.52 -4.35 -24.46
CA LEU A 86 -9.15 -3.72 -23.21
C LEU A 86 -9.14 -2.20 -23.44
N PRO A 87 -10.08 -1.44 -22.81
CA PRO A 87 -10.07 0.03 -22.87
C PRO A 87 -8.74 0.59 -22.37
N GLU A 88 -8.28 1.68 -22.99
CA GLU A 88 -7.01 2.33 -22.64
C GLU A 88 -6.98 2.78 -21.18
N GLU A 89 -8.13 3.25 -20.65
CA GLU A 89 -8.30 3.68 -19.27
C GLU A 89 -8.07 2.52 -18.28
N HIS A 90 -8.55 1.32 -18.60
CA HIS A 90 -8.30 0.14 -17.77
C HIS A 90 -6.86 -0.37 -17.93
N ALA A 91 -6.33 -0.36 -19.15
CA ALA A 91 -4.93 -0.71 -19.42
C ALA A 91 -3.96 0.21 -18.63
N TYR A 92 -4.26 1.50 -18.56
CA TYR A 92 -3.49 2.50 -17.83
C TYR A 92 -3.27 2.13 -16.36
N PHE A 93 -4.31 1.56 -15.70
CA PHE A 93 -4.25 1.17 -14.29
C PHE A 93 -3.82 -0.26 -14.03
N LEU A 94 -3.91 -1.18 -15.01
CA LEU A 94 -3.77 -2.62 -14.77
C LEU A 94 -2.68 -3.31 -15.58
N ALA A 95 -2.16 -2.68 -16.64
CA ALA A 95 -1.27 -3.37 -17.57
C ALA A 95 0.22 -3.19 -17.28
N SER A 96 0.64 -2.13 -16.59
CA SER A 96 2.05 -1.81 -16.35
C SER A 96 2.33 -1.64 -14.87
N ASP A 97 3.02 -2.59 -14.25
CA ASP A 97 3.43 -2.58 -12.85
C ASP A 97 4.61 -1.64 -12.55
N ASP A 98 5.22 -1.06 -13.58
CA ASP A 98 6.27 -0.03 -13.45
C ASP A 98 5.69 1.41 -13.43
N SER A 99 4.37 1.53 -13.65
CA SER A 99 3.67 2.82 -13.69
C SER A 99 3.33 3.32 -12.29
N ASP A 100 3.43 4.63 -12.07
CA ASP A 100 2.96 5.29 -10.85
C ASP A 100 1.43 5.32 -10.71
N HIS A 101 0.72 4.86 -11.73
CA HIS A 101 -0.74 4.74 -11.79
C HIS A 101 -1.23 3.32 -11.57
N PHE A 102 -0.35 2.34 -11.50
CA PHE A 102 -0.71 0.94 -11.38
C PHE A 102 -1.44 0.65 -10.06
N VAL A 103 -2.64 0.08 -10.16
CA VAL A 103 -3.45 -0.30 -9.00
C VAL A 103 -3.60 -1.81 -8.82
N GLY A 104 -2.96 -2.60 -9.68
CA GLY A 104 -3.02 -4.07 -9.61
C GLY A 104 -2.54 -4.65 -8.29
N GLY A 105 -1.67 -3.94 -7.57
CA GLY A 105 -1.21 -4.30 -6.24
C GLY A 105 -2.35 -4.41 -5.22
N LEU A 106 -3.37 -3.54 -5.30
CA LEU A 106 -4.55 -3.63 -4.44
C LEU A 106 -5.29 -4.96 -4.61
N PHE A 107 -5.41 -5.44 -5.85
CA PHE A 107 -6.02 -6.74 -6.14
C PHE A 107 -5.10 -7.91 -5.74
N ALA A 108 -3.78 -7.72 -5.80
CA ALA A 108 -2.81 -8.71 -5.34
C ALA A 108 -2.85 -8.93 -3.81
N MET A 109 -3.34 -7.96 -3.04
CA MET A 109 -3.56 -8.11 -1.60
C MET A 109 -4.77 -9.00 -1.25
N VAL A 110 -5.75 -9.13 -2.14
CA VAL A 110 -7.00 -9.84 -1.82
C VAL A 110 -6.78 -11.31 -1.40
N PRO A 111 -6.02 -12.14 -2.15
CA PRO A 111 -5.80 -13.53 -1.74
C PRO A 111 -5.11 -13.69 -0.37
N PRO A 112 -3.99 -13.03 -0.04
CA PRO A 112 -3.37 -13.18 1.27
C PRO A 112 -4.26 -12.69 2.41
N LEU A 113 -5.06 -11.62 2.22
CA LEU A 113 -5.98 -11.13 3.23
C LEU A 113 -7.16 -12.09 3.46
N MET A 114 -7.74 -12.63 2.39
CA MET A 114 -8.85 -13.57 2.52
C MET A 114 -8.41 -14.93 3.10
N ARG A 115 -7.16 -15.33 2.87
CA ARG A 115 -6.61 -16.55 3.45
C ARG A 115 -6.60 -16.55 4.97
N ILE A 116 -6.37 -15.40 5.59
CA ILE A 116 -6.32 -15.27 7.08
C ILE A 116 -7.66 -14.81 7.68
N ALA A 117 -8.70 -14.66 6.88
CA ALA A 117 -10.00 -14.23 7.39
C ALA A 117 -10.57 -15.13 8.51
N PRO A 118 -10.39 -16.48 8.50
CA PRO A 118 -10.80 -17.34 9.62
C PRO A 118 -10.07 -17.01 10.92
N GLU A 119 -8.78 -16.68 10.88
CA GLU A 119 -7.97 -16.29 12.04
C GLU A 119 -8.42 -14.93 12.58
N VAL A 120 -8.72 -13.97 11.68
CA VAL A 120 -9.29 -12.68 12.08
C VAL A 120 -10.66 -12.87 12.74
N ALA A 121 -11.54 -13.71 12.16
CA ALA A 121 -12.84 -14.00 12.77
C ALA A 121 -12.70 -14.59 14.19
N ARG A 122 -11.71 -15.44 14.43
CA ARG A 122 -11.39 -15.96 15.77
C ARG A 122 -10.93 -14.84 16.70
N ALA A 123 -10.06 -13.92 16.21
CA ALA A 123 -9.59 -12.78 16.99
C ALA A 123 -10.73 -11.83 17.41
N PHE A 124 -11.81 -11.72 16.63
CA PHE A 124 -13.00 -10.98 17.03
C PHE A 124 -13.69 -11.57 18.28
N ALA A 125 -13.61 -12.89 18.48
CA ALA A 125 -14.22 -13.57 19.63
C ALA A 125 -13.28 -13.66 20.84
N GLU A 126 -11.98 -13.87 20.60
CA GLU A 126 -11.01 -14.26 21.62
C GLU A 126 -10.00 -13.15 21.94
N GLY A 127 -9.97 -12.09 21.16
CA GLY A 127 -8.94 -11.07 21.23
C GLY A 127 -7.63 -11.48 20.53
N GLY A 128 -6.57 -10.68 20.70
CA GLY A 128 -5.31 -10.87 20.00
C GLY A 128 -5.38 -10.38 18.55
N GLY A 129 -4.71 -11.07 17.63
CA GLY A 129 -4.66 -10.70 16.21
C GLY A 129 -3.86 -11.70 15.39
N VAL A 130 -3.54 -11.32 14.15
CA VAL A 130 -2.76 -12.14 13.20
C VAL A 130 -1.39 -11.50 13.00
N ARG A 131 -0.31 -12.24 13.24
CA ARG A 131 1.06 -11.74 13.09
C ARG A 131 1.43 -11.61 11.61
N PHE A 132 2.31 -10.65 11.30
CA PHE A 132 2.73 -10.36 9.92
C PHE A 132 3.25 -11.60 9.18
N GLU A 133 4.03 -12.44 9.85
CA GLU A 133 4.63 -13.65 9.25
C GLU A 133 3.55 -14.66 8.76
N GLN A 134 2.35 -14.62 9.30
CA GLN A 134 1.24 -15.50 8.91
C GLN A 134 0.61 -15.12 7.56
N PHE A 135 0.81 -13.88 7.09
CA PHE A 135 0.34 -13.45 5.76
C PHE A 135 1.16 -14.06 4.62
N GLY A 136 2.40 -14.48 4.90
CA GLY A 136 3.28 -15.15 3.95
C GLY A 136 3.85 -14.26 2.84
N PRO A 137 4.70 -14.84 1.97
CA PRO A 137 5.49 -14.08 0.99
C PRO A 137 4.65 -13.39 -0.10
N ASP A 138 3.44 -13.88 -0.38
CA ASP A 138 2.54 -13.23 -1.34
C ASP A 138 2.04 -11.88 -0.84
N CYS A 139 1.86 -11.72 0.48
CA CYS A 139 1.50 -10.43 1.08
C CYS A 139 2.64 -9.42 0.90
N VAL A 140 3.88 -9.81 1.19
CA VAL A 140 5.07 -8.96 0.97
C VAL A 140 5.16 -8.54 -0.50
N SER A 141 4.93 -9.47 -1.42
CA SER A 141 4.91 -9.17 -2.86
C SER A 141 3.82 -8.17 -3.24
N ALA A 142 2.63 -8.31 -2.66
CA ALA A 142 1.51 -7.43 -2.94
C ALA A 142 1.71 -6.02 -2.37
N LEU A 143 2.26 -5.91 -1.14
CA LEU A 143 2.65 -4.62 -0.54
C LEU A 143 3.71 -3.91 -1.38
N ASP A 144 4.74 -4.63 -1.83
CA ASP A 144 5.74 -4.07 -2.74
C ASP A 144 5.09 -3.55 -4.03
N LEU A 145 4.14 -4.31 -4.59
CA LEU A 145 3.47 -3.96 -5.84
C LEU A 145 2.52 -2.75 -5.68
N ILE A 146 1.87 -2.58 -4.53
CA ILE A 146 1.04 -1.39 -4.22
C ILE A 146 1.91 -0.13 -4.20
N ASN A 147 3.08 -0.22 -3.56
CA ASN A 147 3.87 0.95 -3.22
C ASN A 147 4.92 1.31 -4.28
N ARG A 148 5.36 0.33 -5.09
CA ARG A 148 6.47 0.46 -6.03
C ARG A 148 6.36 1.70 -6.91
N GLY A 149 5.28 1.81 -7.66
CA GLY A 149 5.11 2.88 -8.65
C GLY A 149 5.16 4.28 -8.02
N GLN A 150 4.49 4.47 -6.89
CA GLN A 150 4.46 5.76 -6.20
C GLN A 150 5.82 6.12 -5.59
N TYR A 151 6.48 5.17 -4.92
CA TYR A 151 7.74 5.45 -4.24
C TYR A 151 8.89 5.64 -5.25
N GLU A 152 8.96 4.82 -6.30
CA GLU A 152 10.01 4.97 -7.32
C GLU A 152 9.85 6.24 -8.15
N SER A 153 8.61 6.61 -8.52
CA SER A 153 8.35 7.73 -9.45
C SER A 153 8.06 9.05 -8.76
N ARG A 154 7.46 9.05 -7.56
CA ARG A 154 6.98 10.27 -6.93
C ARG A 154 7.74 10.69 -5.69
N PHE A 155 8.37 9.77 -4.97
CA PHE A 155 8.98 10.08 -3.67
C PHE A 155 10.06 11.15 -3.82
N ALA A 156 11.06 10.91 -4.64
CA ALA A 156 12.18 11.83 -4.80
C ALA A 156 11.81 13.08 -5.64
N ASP A 157 11.09 12.89 -6.74
CA ASP A 157 10.84 13.95 -7.72
C ASP A 157 9.66 14.86 -7.37
N TYR A 158 8.74 14.39 -6.51
CA TYR A 158 7.55 15.17 -6.17
C TYR A 158 7.41 15.41 -4.66
N TRP A 159 7.44 14.37 -3.82
CA TRP A 159 7.21 14.53 -2.39
C TRP A 159 8.36 15.25 -1.69
N MET A 160 9.62 14.95 -2.04
CA MET A 160 10.80 15.62 -1.48
C MET A 160 10.87 17.12 -1.81
N LYS A 161 10.17 17.60 -2.84
CA LYS A 161 10.03 19.04 -3.12
C LYS A 161 9.30 19.80 -2.00
N SER A 162 8.47 19.11 -1.22
CA SER A 162 7.80 19.68 -0.05
C SER A 162 8.71 19.73 1.19
N LEU A 163 9.93 19.17 1.10
CA LEU A 163 10.93 19.09 2.16
C LEU A 163 12.30 19.66 1.67
N PRO A 164 12.34 20.91 1.20
CA PRO A 164 13.53 21.43 0.51
C PRO A 164 14.79 21.47 1.39
N GLU A 165 14.64 21.71 2.69
CA GLU A 165 15.76 21.72 3.64
C GLU A 165 16.34 20.31 3.85
N ALA A 166 15.50 19.29 3.97
CA ALA A 166 15.94 17.90 4.07
C ALA A 166 16.62 17.46 2.76
N ALA A 167 16.03 17.79 1.61
CA ALA A 167 16.62 17.52 0.30
C ALA A 167 18.00 18.15 0.14
N ALA A 168 18.17 19.43 0.53
CA ALA A 168 19.47 20.11 0.47
C ALA A 168 20.52 19.43 1.35
N ARG A 169 20.15 18.99 2.56
CA ARG A 169 21.07 18.26 3.45
C ARG A 169 21.47 16.91 2.87
N LEU A 170 20.54 16.16 2.29
CA LEU A 170 20.85 14.88 1.62
C LEU A 170 21.73 15.09 0.39
N GLN A 171 21.51 16.15 -0.39
CA GLN A 171 22.36 16.51 -1.53
C GLN A 171 23.80 16.81 -1.09
N ALA A 172 23.98 17.35 0.10
CA ALA A 172 25.28 17.64 0.69
C ALA A 172 25.96 16.44 1.39
N GLY A 173 25.43 15.20 1.20
CA GLY A 173 25.98 14.00 1.82
C GLY A 173 25.40 13.69 3.21
N GLY A 174 24.19 14.17 3.49
CA GLY A 174 23.46 13.89 4.72
C GLY A 174 23.02 12.43 4.87
N ARG A 175 22.28 12.13 5.94
CA ARG A 175 21.87 10.77 6.31
C ARG A 175 20.35 10.66 6.35
N ALA A 176 19.81 9.60 5.76
CA ALA A 176 18.40 9.25 5.88
C ALA A 176 18.20 7.84 6.44
N LEU A 177 17.12 7.67 7.20
CA LEU A 177 16.65 6.40 7.73
C LEU A 177 15.19 6.20 7.33
N ASP A 178 14.87 5.03 6.78
CA ASP A 178 13.50 4.60 6.52
C ASP A 178 13.14 3.49 7.52
N VAL A 179 12.16 3.74 8.37
CA VAL A 179 11.69 2.82 9.41
C VAL A 179 10.45 2.11 8.91
N GLY A 180 10.46 0.77 8.94
CA GLY A 180 9.45 -0.05 8.26
C GLY A 180 9.65 0.01 6.75
N CYS A 181 10.90 -0.11 6.29
CA CYS A 181 11.27 0.11 4.89
C CYS A 181 10.73 -0.94 3.91
N GLY A 182 10.16 -2.03 4.39
CA GLY A 182 9.67 -3.12 3.56
C GLY A 182 10.72 -3.59 2.54
N SER A 183 10.33 -3.68 1.27
CA SER A 183 11.23 -4.02 0.15
C SER A 183 12.17 -2.89 -0.28
N GLY A 184 12.30 -1.82 0.52
CA GLY A 184 13.32 -0.78 0.38
C GLY A 184 13.04 0.28 -0.70
N ARG A 185 11.81 0.41 -1.21
CA ARG A 185 11.51 1.31 -2.35
C ARG A 185 11.81 2.78 -2.07
N VAL A 186 11.49 3.26 -0.86
CA VAL A 186 11.82 4.63 -0.42
C VAL A 186 13.34 4.82 -0.34
N CYS A 187 14.05 3.87 0.27
CA CYS A 187 15.50 3.90 0.37
C CYS A 187 16.18 3.94 -1.01
N ILE A 188 15.70 3.11 -1.95
CA ILE A 188 16.23 3.02 -3.31
C ILE A 188 15.99 4.33 -4.06
N ALA A 189 14.78 4.91 -3.95
CA ALA A 189 14.46 6.21 -4.56
C ALA A 189 15.36 7.33 -3.99
N LEU A 190 15.55 7.37 -2.67
CA LEU A 190 16.45 8.32 -2.02
C LEU A 190 17.90 8.14 -2.46
N ALA A 191 18.42 6.92 -2.51
CA ALA A 191 19.80 6.66 -2.92
C ALA A 191 20.07 7.02 -4.39
N LYS A 192 19.05 6.87 -5.24
CA LYS A 192 19.10 7.30 -6.64
C LYS A 192 19.13 8.83 -6.77
N ALA A 193 18.26 9.51 -6.02
CA ALA A 193 18.14 10.98 -6.09
C ALA A 193 19.28 11.71 -5.37
N PHE A 194 19.82 11.13 -4.30
CA PHE A 194 20.85 11.72 -3.44
C PHE A 194 22.06 10.78 -3.32
N PRO A 195 22.86 10.60 -4.39
CA PRO A 195 23.91 9.57 -4.44
C PRO A 195 25.06 9.79 -3.44
N ALA A 196 25.20 11.00 -2.90
CA ALA A 196 26.17 11.32 -1.85
C ALA A 196 25.66 11.02 -0.43
N ALA A 197 24.35 10.81 -0.25
CA ALA A 197 23.76 10.58 1.04
C ALA A 197 23.96 9.12 1.53
N GLU A 198 24.06 8.97 2.85
CA GLU A 198 23.99 7.67 3.51
C GLU A 198 22.53 7.29 3.77
N ILE A 199 22.05 6.24 3.11
CA ILE A 199 20.67 5.77 3.23
C ILE A 199 20.64 4.43 3.96
N VAL A 200 19.80 4.35 4.99
CA VAL A 200 19.61 3.14 5.80
C VAL A 200 18.11 2.80 5.83
N GLY A 201 17.78 1.52 5.69
CA GLY A 201 16.43 1.00 5.87
C GLY A 201 16.41 -0.07 6.95
N VAL A 202 15.40 -0.05 7.82
CA VAL A 202 15.15 -1.09 8.81
C VAL A 202 13.73 -1.60 8.72
N ASP A 203 13.56 -2.91 8.82
CA ASP A 203 12.26 -3.56 8.85
C ASP A 203 12.34 -4.85 9.67
N PRO A 204 11.38 -5.18 10.54
CA PRO A 204 11.40 -6.41 11.32
C PRO A 204 11.20 -7.67 10.46
N ASP A 205 10.63 -7.56 9.25
CA ASP A 205 10.41 -8.70 8.37
C ASP A 205 11.65 -9.04 7.54
N ALA A 206 12.19 -10.23 7.79
CA ALA A 206 13.41 -10.71 7.13
C ALA A 206 13.23 -10.94 5.62
N GLU A 207 12.03 -11.35 5.17
CA GLU A 207 11.74 -11.53 3.74
C GLU A 207 11.71 -10.20 2.99
N SER A 208 11.12 -9.18 3.58
CA SER A 208 11.14 -7.81 3.06
C SER A 208 12.58 -7.31 2.89
N ILE A 209 13.41 -7.46 3.92
CA ILE A 209 14.83 -7.04 3.87
C ILE A 209 15.64 -7.86 2.86
N ARG A 210 15.37 -9.15 2.71
CA ARG A 210 16.00 -9.96 1.67
C ARG A 210 15.70 -9.39 0.28
N ARG A 211 14.44 -9.08 -0.01
CA ARG A 211 14.01 -8.47 -1.28
C ARG A 211 14.64 -7.10 -1.52
N ALA A 212 14.70 -6.27 -0.48
CA ALA A 212 15.35 -4.96 -0.57
C ALA A 212 16.81 -5.08 -1.00
N LYS A 213 17.57 -6.03 -0.40
CA LYS A 213 18.97 -6.32 -0.75
C LYS A 213 19.12 -6.90 -2.16
N ASP A 214 18.18 -7.75 -2.59
CA ASP A 214 18.20 -8.31 -3.94
C ASP A 214 17.94 -7.24 -5.02
N THR A 215 17.25 -6.14 -4.65
CA THR A 215 16.90 -5.06 -5.58
C THR A 215 18.00 -4.02 -5.71
N SER A 216 18.74 -3.72 -4.64
CA SER A 216 19.80 -2.71 -4.64
C SER A 216 20.82 -2.93 -3.52
N ASP A 217 22.08 -2.71 -3.84
CA ASP A 217 23.23 -2.75 -2.93
C ASP A 217 23.63 -1.39 -2.34
N LYS A 218 23.08 -0.28 -2.88
CA LYS A 218 23.44 1.07 -2.45
C LYS A 218 22.95 1.45 -1.05
N PRO A 219 21.63 1.33 -0.71
CA PRO A 219 21.17 1.53 0.66
C PRO A 219 21.65 0.39 1.57
N ARG A 220 21.88 0.69 2.85
CA ARG A 220 22.11 -0.35 3.84
C ARG A 220 20.78 -0.81 4.43
N PHE A 221 20.50 -2.10 4.36
CA PHE A 221 19.30 -2.72 4.90
C PHE A 221 19.60 -3.64 6.06
N ALA A 222 18.84 -3.53 7.15
CA ALA A 222 18.96 -4.38 8.33
C ALA A 222 17.60 -4.90 8.80
N VAL A 223 17.57 -6.17 9.21
CA VAL A 223 16.42 -6.74 9.92
C VAL A 223 16.40 -6.19 11.34
N GLY A 224 15.30 -5.58 11.75
CA GLY A 224 15.10 -5.02 13.07
C GLY A 224 14.13 -3.85 13.07
N ASP A 225 13.81 -3.36 14.24
CA ASP A 225 13.04 -2.15 14.47
C ASP A 225 13.95 -0.94 14.76
N ILE A 226 13.34 0.19 15.08
CA ILE A 226 14.04 1.44 15.38
C ILE A 226 15.06 1.29 16.52
N SER A 227 14.80 0.41 17.51
CA SER A 227 15.70 0.20 18.67
C SER A 227 17.02 -0.42 18.28
N SER A 228 17.08 -1.12 17.14
CA SER A 228 18.30 -1.71 16.57
C SER A 228 19.23 -0.68 15.92
N VAL A 229 18.73 0.53 15.64
CA VAL A 229 19.50 1.57 14.97
C VAL A 229 20.45 2.26 15.93
N LYS A 230 21.76 2.16 15.66
CA LYS A 230 22.78 2.81 16.50
C LYS A 230 22.67 4.33 16.42
N LYS A 231 22.67 4.97 17.59
CA LYS A 231 22.78 6.41 17.71
C LYS A 231 24.17 6.84 17.21
N GLY A 232 24.22 7.37 16.01
CA GLY A 232 25.40 7.95 15.38
C GLY A 232 25.35 9.48 15.39
N PRO A 233 25.85 10.14 14.35
CA PRO A 233 25.80 11.60 14.23
C PRO A 233 24.39 12.17 14.03
N GLY A 234 23.36 11.33 14.06
CA GLY A 234 21.97 11.68 13.79
C GLY A 234 21.60 11.66 12.32
N PHE A 235 20.29 11.69 12.04
CA PHE A 235 19.73 11.68 10.69
C PHE A 235 19.18 13.04 10.30
N ASP A 236 19.34 13.41 9.05
CA ASP A 236 18.78 14.62 8.45
C ASP A 236 17.33 14.42 8.02
N LEU A 237 16.99 13.17 7.66
CA LEU A 237 15.64 12.73 7.31
C LEU A 237 15.38 11.36 7.93
N ILE A 238 14.23 11.20 8.58
CA ILE A 238 13.69 9.89 8.91
C ILE A 238 12.29 9.79 8.29
N THR A 239 11.98 8.65 7.68
CA THR A 239 10.70 8.39 7.02
C THR A 239 9.94 7.27 7.72
N LEU A 240 8.61 7.44 7.82
CA LEU A 240 7.60 6.46 8.22
C LEU A 240 6.54 6.47 7.11
N CYS A 241 6.67 5.57 6.14
CA CYS A 241 5.80 5.53 4.97
C CYS A 241 4.83 4.34 5.06
N ASP A 242 3.56 4.63 5.35
CA ASP A 242 2.50 3.64 5.62
C ASP A 242 2.87 2.68 6.78
N VAL A 243 3.38 3.22 7.89
CA VAL A 243 3.93 2.45 9.01
C VAL A 243 3.32 2.83 10.36
N LEU A 244 3.06 4.11 10.63
CA LEU A 244 2.68 4.59 11.97
C LEU A 244 1.42 3.89 12.50
N HIS A 245 0.42 3.68 11.64
CA HIS A 245 -0.84 3.04 11.98
C HIS A 245 -0.71 1.52 12.26
N ASP A 246 0.41 0.90 11.88
CA ASP A 246 0.68 -0.53 12.06
C ASP A 246 1.46 -0.82 13.36
N LEU A 247 2.07 0.19 13.96
CA LEU A 247 2.99 0.01 15.08
C LEU A 247 2.29 -0.53 16.33
N ALA A 248 2.98 -1.42 17.03
CA ALA A 248 2.56 -1.88 18.35
C ALA A 248 2.86 -0.84 19.46
N GLU A 249 3.93 -0.06 19.31
CA GLU A 249 4.34 0.97 20.26
C GLU A 249 4.53 2.33 19.54
N PRO A 250 3.46 2.93 18.95
CA PRO A 250 3.62 4.08 18.06
C PRO A 250 4.24 5.32 18.76
N LEU A 251 3.84 5.60 19.99
CA LEU A 251 4.40 6.73 20.73
C LEU A 251 5.89 6.53 21.05
N LYS A 252 6.27 5.35 21.53
CA LYS A 252 7.67 5.00 21.80
C LYS A 252 8.51 5.08 20.54
N THR A 253 8.03 4.49 19.42
CA THR A 253 8.73 4.56 18.14
C THR A 253 8.95 6.01 17.70
N LEU A 254 7.94 6.89 17.80
CA LEU A 254 8.08 8.31 17.47
C LEU A 254 9.10 9.02 18.38
N GLN A 255 9.16 8.68 19.67
CA GLN A 255 10.15 9.23 20.61
C GLN A 255 11.57 8.75 20.26
N GLU A 256 11.76 7.48 19.91
CA GLU A 256 13.03 6.92 19.47
C GLU A 256 13.48 7.56 18.14
N VAL A 257 12.57 7.71 17.17
CA VAL A 257 12.80 8.45 15.92
C VAL A 257 13.28 9.87 16.21
N ARG A 258 12.58 10.58 17.11
CA ARG A 258 12.97 11.94 17.52
C ARG A 258 14.38 12.00 18.12
N ALA A 259 14.75 11.02 18.92
CA ALA A 259 16.09 10.95 19.52
C ALA A 259 17.22 10.67 18.51
N LEU A 260 16.90 10.06 17.37
CA LEU A 260 17.84 9.78 16.28
C LEU A 260 17.98 10.94 15.28
N LEU A 261 17.01 11.87 15.24
CA LEU A 261 17.10 13.05 14.40
C LEU A 261 18.18 14.03 14.89
N LYS A 262 18.82 14.72 13.95
CA LYS A 262 19.57 15.94 14.25
C LYS A 262 18.61 17.03 14.73
N PRO A 263 19.10 18.09 15.41
CA PRO A 263 18.23 19.19 15.86
C PRO A 263 17.40 19.82 14.73
N GLU A 264 17.96 19.91 13.53
CA GLU A 264 17.29 20.40 12.30
C GLU A 264 16.78 19.27 11.41
N GLY A 265 16.85 18.02 11.87
CA GLY A 265 16.39 16.84 11.14
C GLY A 265 14.88 16.85 10.96
N THR A 266 14.42 16.18 9.93
CA THR A 266 12.99 16.12 9.56
C THR A 266 12.49 14.69 9.66
N LEU A 267 11.38 14.50 10.38
CA LEU A 267 10.53 13.32 10.26
C LEU A 267 9.53 13.57 9.14
N PHE A 268 9.45 12.64 8.19
CA PHE A 268 8.44 12.62 7.14
C PHE A 268 7.53 11.41 7.32
N ILE A 269 6.23 11.65 7.44
CA ILE A 269 5.22 10.61 7.63
C ILE A 269 4.28 10.60 6.43
N VAL A 270 4.03 9.42 5.89
CA VAL A 270 3.00 9.14 4.90
C VAL A 270 2.00 8.18 5.53
N GLU A 271 0.72 8.56 5.55
CA GLU A 271 -0.35 7.74 6.14
C GLU A 271 -1.55 7.64 5.18
N PRO A 272 -2.35 6.59 5.26
CA PRO A 272 -3.55 6.45 4.47
C PRO A 272 -4.51 7.64 4.67
N LYS A 273 -5.14 8.06 3.58
CA LYS A 273 -6.06 9.19 3.58
C LYS A 273 -7.42 8.79 4.11
N ALA A 274 -7.60 8.93 5.42
CA ALA A 274 -8.89 8.82 6.09
C ALA A 274 -9.26 10.15 6.73
N ALA A 275 -10.56 10.40 6.89
CA ALA A 275 -11.08 11.54 7.65
C ALA A 275 -11.19 11.18 9.14
N ASP A 276 -11.22 12.20 10.01
CA ASP A 276 -11.38 12.01 11.46
C ASP A 276 -12.78 11.51 11.84
N ARG A 277 -13.79 11.90 11.05
CA ARG A 277 -15.19 11.60 11.35
C ARG A 277 -15.66 10.43 10.46
N LEU A 278 -16.40 9.49 11.05
CA LEU A 278 -16.91 8.32 10.36
C LEU A 278 -17.79 8.67 9.15
N GLU A 279 -18.64 9.70 9.29
CA GLU A 279 -19.54 10.15 8.23
C GLU A 279 -18.81 10.65 6.99
N ASP A 280 -17.60 11.18 7.14
CA ASP A 280 -16.76 11.66 6.03
C ASP A 280 -15.99 10.51 5.35
N ASN A 281 -15.97 9.34 5.98
CA ASN A 281 -15.37 8.09 5.47
C ASN A 281 -16.38 7.19 4.73
N ARG A 282 -17.56 7.69 4.36
CA ARG A 282 -18.60 6.93 3.65
C ARG A 282 -18.37 6.91 2.13
N ASN A 283 -17.26 6.34 1.70
CA ASN A 283 -16.84 6.25 0.31
C ASN A 283 -16.09 4.93 0.04
N PRO A 284 -15.92 4.51 -1.24
CA PRO A 284 -15.26 3.24 -1.59
C PRO A 284 -13.80 3.12 -1.11
N VAL A 285 -13.04 4.23 -1.12
CA VAL A 285 -11.63 4.23 -0.69
C VAL A 285 -11.54 3.92 0.81
N ALA A 286 -12.32 4.63 1.63
CA ALA A 286 -12.34 4.37 3.05
C ALA A 286 -12.87 2.97 3.39
N ALA A 287 -13.88 2.46 2.65
CA ALA A 287 -14.36 1.09 2.84
C ALA A 287 -13.24 0.06 2.57
N THR A 288 -12.42 0.28 1.54
CA THR A 288 -11.24 -0.54 1.25
C THR A 288 -10.20 -0.45 2.38
N PHE A 289 -9.93 0.77 2.89
CA PHE A 289 -8.99 0.97 3.99
C PHE A 289 -9.46 0.35 5.31
N TYR A 290 -10.75 0.40 5.64
CA TYR A 290 -11.29 -0.35 6.78
C TYR A 290 -11.13 -1.86 6.59
N GLY A 291 -11.30 -2.37 5.37
CA GLY A 291 -11.00 -3.76 5.04
C GLY A 291 -9.52 -4.11 5.29
N PHE A 292 -8.58 -3.29 4.77
CA PHE A 292 -7.15 -3.47 5.04
C PHE A 292 -6.84 -3.34 6.54
N SER A 293 -7.46 -2.41 7.24
CA SER A 293 -7.31 -2.27 8.69
C SER A 293 -7.65 -3.57 9.42
N VAL A 294 -8.85 -4.10 9.19
CA VAL A 294 -9.34 -5.32 9.85
C VAL A 294 -8.49 -6.54 9.50
N PHE A 295 -8.17 -6.71 8.22
CA PHE A 295 -7.49 -7.92 7.74
C PHE A 295 -5.96 -7.81 7.73
N HIS A 296 -5.37 -6.65 8.01
CA HIS A 296 -3.92 -6.48 7.99
C HIS A 296 -3.43 -5.57 9.13
N CYS A 297 -3.62 -4.27 9.03
CA CYS A 297 -2.93 -3.27 9.86
C CYS A 297 -3.31 -3.38 11.34
N MET A 298 -4.60 -3.31 11.65
CA MET A 298 -5.09 -3.37 13.04
C MET A 298 -4.76 -4.72 13.68
N THR A 299 -5.02 -5.83 12.97
CA THR A 299 -4.87 -7.16 13.53
C THR A 299 -3.40 -7.51 13.85
N GLN A 300 -2.44 -7.05 13.04
CA GLN A 300 -1.02 -7.29 13.33
C GLN A 300 -0.50 -6.46 14.51
N SER A 301 -0.96 -5.20 14.66
CA SER A 301 -0.66 -4.39 15.84
C SER A 301 -1.20 -5.07 17.11
N LEU A 302 -2.46 -5.49 17.11
CA LEU A 302 -3.09 -6.20 18.23
C LEU A 302 -2.39 -7.53 18.57
N ALA A 303 -1.90 -8.27 17.57
CA ALA A 303 -1.14 -9.51 17.77
C ALA A 303 0.17 -9.31 18.55
N ARG A 304 0.67 -8.07 18.58
CA ARG A 304 1.88 -7.68 19.33
C ARG A 304 1.56 -6.88 20.60
N GLY A 305 0.30 -6.86 21.03
CA GLY A 305 -0.16 -6.10 22.20
C GLY A 305 -0.24 -4.59 21.99
N GLY A 306 -0.24 -4.14 20.74
CA GLY A 306 -0.37 -2.74 20.38
C GLY A 306 -1.80 -2.22 20.43
N PRO A 307 -2.00 -0.92 20.19
CA PRO A 307 -3.31 -0.27 20.30
C PRO A 307 -4.24 -0.59 19.12
N GLY A 308 -3.74 -1.19 18.01
CA GLY A 308 -4.54 -1.46 16.83
C GLY A 308 -5.06 -0.18 16.16
N LEU A 309 -4.23 0.82 15.92
CA LEU A 309 -4.61 2.11 15.34
C LEU A 309 -5.33 1.95 14.00
N GLY A 310 -4.75 1.11 13.13
CA GLY A 310 -5.34 0.71 11.85
C GLY A 310 -5.27 1.79 10.77
N THR A 311 -5.53 1.37 9.55
CA THR A 311 -5.38 2.16 8.32
C THR A 311 -6.19 3.47 8.31
N CYS A 312 -7.28 3.55 9.06
CA CYS A 312 -8.14 4.74 9.14
C CYS A 312 -7.89 5.59 10.40
N LEU A 313 -6.62 5.70 10.82
CA LEU A 313 -6.21 6.49 12.00
C LEU A 313 -6.72 7.94 11.96
N GLY A 314 -6.66 8.58 10.79
CA GLY A 314 -7.09 9.96 10.59
C GLY A 314 -6.06 11.01 11.01
N PRO A 315 -6.21 12.25 10.50
CA PRO A 315 -5.23 13.32 10.73
C PRO A 315 -5.14 13.78 12.17
N ALA A 316 -6.25 13.91 12.90
CA ALA A 316 -6.23 14.40 14.28
C ALA A 316 -5.46 13.45 15.21
N ALA A 317 -5.67 12.14 15.08
CA ALA A 317 -4.96 11.16 15.89
C ALA A 317 -3.47 11.05 15.51
N THR A 318 -3.15 11.11 14.21
CA THR A 318 -1.77 11.18 13.72
C THR A 318 -1.04 12.39 14.32
N GLU A 319 -1.62 13.57 14.21
CA GLU A 319 -1.02 14.81 14.74
C GLU A 319 -0.90 14.77 16.27
N ALA A 320 -1.88 14.23 16.98
CA ALA A 320 -1.83 14.09 18.44
C ALA A 320 -0.66 13.20 18.89
N LEU A 321 -0.47 12.04 18.25
CA LEU A 321 0.65 11.13 18.54
C LEU A 321 2.01 11.80 18.31
N VAL A 322 2.17 12.51 17.18
CA VAL A 322 3.41 13.22 16.85
C VAL A 322 3.71 14.30 17.88
N ARG A 323 2.71 15.10 18.29
CA ARG A 323 2.88 16.12 19.35
C ARG A 323 3.20 15.50 20.70
N GLN A 324 2.52 14.40 21.06
CA GLN A 324 2.77 13.69 22.31
C GLN A 324 4.19 13.10 22.37
N ALA A 325 4.77 12.75 21.22
CA ALA A 325 6.17 12.31 21.12
C ALA A 325 7.18 13.45 21.28
N GLY A 326 6.72 14.71 21.43
CA GLY A 326 7.55 15.88 21.72
C GLY A 326 8.02 16.65 20.49
N TYR A 327 7.44 16.41 19.30
CA TYR A 327 7.72 17.21 18.12
C TYR A 327 7.05 18.57 18.23
N THR A 328 7.81 19.65 17.99
CA THR A 328 7.35 21.03 18.18
C THR A 328 6.89 21.70 16.90
N ARG A 329 7.47 21.31 15.75
CA ARG A 329 7.18 21.86 14.43
C ARG A 329 6.54 20.79 13.55
N LEU A 330 5.22 20.62 13.68
CA LEU A 330 4.42 19.67 12.89
C LEU A 330 3.61 20.41 11.84
N ARG A 331 3.68 19.95 10.59
CA ARG A 331 2.88 20.46 9.47
C ARG A 331 2.30 19.29 8.66
N ARG A 332 1.04 19.39 8.30
CA ARG A 332 0.45 18.60 7.22
C ARG A 332 0.83 19.25 5.90
N LEU A 333 1.38 18.49 4.97
CA LEU A 333 1.89 18.96 3.69
C LEU A 333 0.78 18.90 2.62
N ASP A 334 0.70 19.92 1.77
CA ASP A 334 -0.25 19.96 0.65
C ASP A 334 0.32 19.18 -0.56
N ILE A 335 0.48 17.88 -0.38
CA ILE A 335 0.84 16.96 -1.45
C ILE A 335 -0.44 16.31 -1.94
N LYS A 336 -0.77 16.45 -3.22
CA LYS A 336 -1.98 15.87 -3.80
C LYS A 336 -1.82 14.35 -3.93
N SER A 337 -2.71 13.61 -3.24
CA SER A 337 -2.84 12.17 -3.35
C SER A 337 -4.30 11.76 -3.19
N LEU A 338 -4.68 10.67 -3.87
CA LEU A 338 -5.98 10.03 -3.68
C LEU A 338 -6.02 9.17 -2.42
N THR A 339 -4.88 8.62 -2.03
CA THR A 339 -4.77 7.55 -1.03
C THR A 339 -4.00 7.93 0.22
N ASN A 340 -3.19 9.00 0.21
CA ASN A 340 -2.29 9.32 1.31
C ASN A 340 -2.43 10.77 1.81
N LEU A 341 -2.10 10.94 3.08
CA LEU A 341 -1.83 12.20 3.77
C LEU A 341 -0.34 12.26 4.14
N PHE A 342 0.22 13.46 4.14
CA PHE A 342 1.65 13.68 4.31
C PHE A 342 1.90 14.67 5.43
N TYR A 343 2.87 14.34 6.29
CA TYR A 343 3.24 15.20 7.40
C TYR A 343 4.76 15.37 7.47
N SER A 344 5.19 16.55 7.90
CA SER A 344 6.57 16.79 8.31
C SER A 344 6.60 17.28 9.75
N ALA A 345 7.55 16.76 10.51
CA ALA A 345 7.77 17.19 11.88
C ALA A 345 9.27 17.37 12.17
N GLN A 346 9.60 18.25 13.11
CA GLN A 346 10.97 18.47 13.57
C GLN A 346 10.98 18.44 15.11
N PRO A 347 12.09 18.01 15.72
CA PRO A 347 12.27 17.95 17.17
C PRO A 347 11.90 19.23 17.93
#